data_415f5480268bacc2991d7550ea5093a0
#
_entry.id   415f5480268bacc2991d7550ea5093a0
#
_cell.length_a   1.000
_cell.length_b   1.000
_cell.length_c   1.000
_cell.angle_alpha   90.00
_cell.angle_beta   90.00
_cell.angle_gamma   90.00
#
_symmetry.space_group_name_H-M   'P 1'
#
loop_
_entity.id
_entity.type
_entity.pdbx_description
1 polymer ?
#
loop_
_entity_poly.entity_id
_entity_poly.type
_entity_poly.pdbx_seq_one_letter_code
_entity_poly.pdbx_strand_id
1 'polypeptide(L)'
;MHATVFGNTQIQKDPTNNAIPHKLIERLTGLKRNQDIYNYQVSHIWGHTKNPFFFEAPWNICCTPKLMDPFTGHESKGICPEEYQKIFFAKAYSLYAPFLEDYESMIQDYDMENQIKRYVQSLRGRKEERVLNQFERDALSEWKSI
;
A
#
# COMPACT_ATOMS: atom_id res chain seq x y z
N MET A 1 1.63 3.64 -16.44
CA MET A 1 2.86 3.75 -15.62
C MET A 1 3.53 2.40 -15.40
N HIS A 2 2.93 1.44 -14.69
CA HIS A 2 3.59 0.16 -14.36
C HIS A 2 4.18 -0.57 -15.58
N ALA A 3 3.42 -0.69 -16.67
CA ALA A 3 3.93 -1.30 -17.91
C ALA A 3 5.13 -0.55 -18.50
N THR A 4 5.16 0.78 -18.38
CA THR A 4 6.22 1.62 -18.93
C THR A 4 7.47 1.62 -18.06
N VAL A 5 7.30 1.70 -16.74
CA VAL A 5 8.40 1.82 -15.78
C VAL A 5 9.02 0.45 -15.48
N PHE A 6 8.20 -0.58 -15.29
CA PHE A 6 8.66 -1.92 -14.88
C PHE A 6 8.61 -2.97 -16.00
N GLY A 7 8.15 -2.60 -17.20
CA GLY A 7 7.93 -3.56 -18.30
C GLY A 7 6.83 -4.59 -18.01
N ASN A 8 6.09 -4.45 -16.91
CA ASN A 8 5.10 -5.42 -16.48
C ASN A 8 3.68 -5.01 -16.90
N THR A 9 3.12 -5.74 -17.86
CA THR A 9 1.75 -5.54 -18.38
C THR A 9 0.71 -6.38 -17.65
N GLN A 10 1.12 -7.27 -16.74
CA GLN A 10 0.24 -8.22 -16.04
C GLN A 10 -0.35 -7.65 -14.74
N ILE A 11 0.07 -6.45 -14.33
CA ILE A 11 -0.46 -5.80 -13.13
C ILE A 11 -1.94 -5.47 -13.34
N GLN A 12 -2.79 -6.10 -12.53
CA GLN A 12 -4.24 -5.92 -12.56
C GLN A 12 -4.72 -5.33 -11.24
N LYS A 13 -5.83 -4.58 -11.32
CA LYS A 13 -6.48 -4.07 -10.12
C LYS A 13 -7.20 -5.22 -9.40
N ASP A 14 -6.96 -5.37 -8.09
CA ASP A 14 -7.80 -6.22 -7.24
C ASP A 14 -9.20 -5.59 -7.13
N PRO A 15 -10.27 -6.30 -7.51
CA PRO A 15 -11.62 -5.74 -7.53
C PRO A 15 -12.11 -5.26 -6.16
N THR A 16 -11.63 -5.87 -5.08
CA THR A 16 -12.09 -5.63 -3.71
C THR A 16 -11.05 -4.98 -2.82
N ASN A 17 -9.82 -4.78 -3.31
CA ASN A 17 -8.62 -4.43 -2.55
C ASN A 17 -8.24 -5.44 -1.45
N ASN A 18 -8.93 -6.56 -1.35
CA ASN A 18 -8.74 -7.54 -0.27
C ASN A 18 -8.66 -8.99 -0.75
N ALA A 19 -8.93 -9.28 -2.03
CA ALA A 19 -8.91 -10.65 -2.54
C ALA A 19 -7.50 -11.26 -2.50
N ILE A 20 -6.50 -10.50 -2.95
CA ILE A 20 -5.09 -10.93 -2.89
C ILE A 20 -4.59 -10.99 -1.45
N PRO A 21 -4.77 -9.95 -0.59
CA PRO A 21 -4.42 -10.03 0.82
C PRO A 21 -4.99 -11.25 1.55
N HIS A 22 -6.25 -11.60 1.34
CA HIS A 22 -6.84 -12.81 1.94
C HIS A 22 -6.13 -14.09 1.48
N LYS A 23 -5.84 -14.23 0.17
CA LYS A 23 -5.10 -15.39 -0.36
C LYS A 23 -3.68 -15.46 0.20
N LEU A 24 -3.02 -14.34 0.42
CA LEU A 24 -1.69 -14.28 1.02
C LEU A 24 -1.74 -14.77 2.47
N ILE A 25 -2.69 -14.29 3.28
CA ILE A 25 -2.87 -14.77 4.67
C ILE A 25 -3.12 -16.26 4.68
N GLU A 26 -4.07 -16.77 3.88
CA GLU A 26 -4.36 -18.20 3.80
C GLU A 26 -3.12 -19.02 3.42
N ARG A 27 -2.37 -18.56 2.41
CA ARG A 27 -1.15 -19.26 1.95
C ARG A 27 -0.04 -19.29 3.00
N LEU A 28 0.15 -18.20 3.74
CA LEU A 28 1.25 -18.06 4.69
C LEU A 28 0.93 -18.66 6.07
N THR A 29 -0.33 -18.66 6.47
CA THR A 29 -0.74 -19.08 7.81
C THR A 29 -1.55 -20.38 7.82
N GLY A 30 -2.11 -20.78 6.69
CA GLY A 30 -3.09 -21.87 6.59
C GLY A 30 -4.48 -21.50 7.09
N LEU A 31 -4.67 -20.30 7.62
CA LEU A 31 -5.93 -19.85 8.23
C LEU A 31 -6.88 -19.24 7.19
N LYS A 32 -8.12 -19.71 7.17
CA LYS A 32 -9.16 -19.28 6.22
C LYS A 32 -10.16 -18.31 6.86
N ARG A 33 -10.51 -17.29 6.11
CA ARG A 33 -11.57 -16.36 6.49
C ARG A 33 -12.91 -17.09 6.63
N ASN A 34 -13.67 -16.75 7.68
CA ASN A 34 -14.99 -17.31 8.01
C ASN A 34 -14.97 -18.83 8.32
N GLN A 35 -13.79 -19.43 8.51
CA GLN A 35 -13.61 -20.81 9.01
C GLN A 35 -12.73 -20.82 10.26
N ASP A 36 -11.54 -20.22 10.15
CA ASP A 36 -10.57 -20.16 11.24
C ASP A 36 -10.45 -18.74 11.81
N ILE A 37 -10.69 -17.72 10.97
CA ILE A 37 -10.59 -16.31 11.34
C ILE A 37 -11.98 -15.65 11.25
N TYR A 38 -12.52 -15.28 12.41
CA TYR A 38 -13.82 -14.59 12.54
C TYR A 38 -13.65 -13.21 13.13
N ASN A 39 -14.53 -12.29 12.72
CA ASN A 39 -14.59 -10.93 13.26
C ASN A 39 -13.31 -10.10 13.06
N TYR A 40 -12.55 -10.43 12.02
CA TYR A 40 -11.36 -9.70 11.61
C TYR A 40 -11.57 -9.00 10.26
N GLN A 41 -10.90 -7.89 10.10
CA GLN A 41 -10.72 -7.18 8.84
C GLN A 41 -9.27 -7.34 8.40
N VAL A 42 -9.05 -7.50 7.10
CA VAL A 42 -7.71 -7.40 6.51
C VAL A 42 -7.48 -5.95 6.13
N SER A 43 -6.38 -5.39 6.60
CA SER A 43 -6.01 -4.01 6.39
C SER A 43 -4.55 -3.91 5.94
N HIS A 44 -4.23 -2.89 5.14
CA HIS A 44 -2.86 -2.53 4.82
C HIS A 44 -2.34 -1.54 5.87
N ILE A 45 -1.22 -1.89 6.51
CA ILE A 45 -0.67 -1.14 7.66
C ILE A 45 -0.36 0.31 7.26
N TRP A 46 0.41 0.49 6.20
CA TRP A 46 0.82 1.82 5.71
C TRP A 46 -0.01 2.32 4.53
N GLY A 47 -1.06 1.59 4.12
CA GLY A 47 -1.83 1.93 2.93
C GLY A 47 -1.04 1.63 1.66
N HIS A 48 -0.80 2.65 0.82
CA HIS A 48 -0.07 2.57 -0.45
C HIS A 48 -0.59 1.46 -1.38
N THR A 49 -1.91 1.29 -1.41
CA THR A 49 -2.57 0.17 -2.12
C THR A 49 -2.55 0.28 -3.64
N LYS A 50 -2.14 1.42 -4.18
CA LYS A 50 -1.89 1.59 -5.63
C LYS A 50 -0.45 1.26 -6.03
N ASN A 51 0.41 1.02 -5.04
CA ASN A 51 1.76 0.56 -5.23
C ASN A 51 1.78 -0.98 -5.15
N PRO A 52 2.06 -1.72 -6.25
CA PRO A 52 1.98 -3.17 -6.25
C PRO A 52 2.97 -3.84 -5.29
N PHE A 53 4.12 -3.21 -5.03
CA PHE A 53 5.09 -3.74 -4.07
C PHE A 53 4.62 -3.64 -2.61
N PHE A 54 3.77 -2.65 -2.29
CA PHE A 54 3.12 -2.55 -0.99
C PHE A 54 1.83 -3.36 -0.91
N PHE A 55 1.05 -3.37 -2.00
CA PHE A 55 -0.24 -4.04 -2.02
C PHE A 55 -0.13 -5.55 -1.77
N GLU A 56 0.90 -6.20 -2.33
CA GLU A 56 1.14 -7.63 -2.19
C GLU A 56 2.20 -7.96 -1.11
N ALA A 57 2.70 -6.96 -0.39
CA ALA A 57 3.71 -7.16 0.64
C ALA A 57 3.11 -7.82 1.90
N PRO A 58 3.50 -9.04 2.29
CA PRO A 58 2.96 -9.69 3.48
C PRO A 58 3.16 -8.88 4.76
N TRP A 59 4.27 -8.15 4.85
CA TRP A 59 4.60 -7.29 5.98
C TRP A 59 3.78 -6.00 6.03
N ASN A 60 3.08 -5.63 4.95
CA ASN A 60 2.11 -4.52 4.93
C ASN A 60 0.68 -4.97 5.21
N ILE A 61 0.43 -6.28 5.33
CA ILE A 61 -0.91 -6.83 5.49
C ILE A 61 -1.08 -7.30 6.94
N CYS A 62 -2.15 -6.89 7.59
CA CYS A 62 -2.51 -7.35 8.92
C CYS A 62 -3.97 -7.74 9.03
N CYS A 63 -4.26 -8.63 9.99
CA CYS A 63 -5.61 -8.95 10.43
C CYS A 63 -5.89 -8.16 11.71
N THR A 64 -6.82 -7.20 11.64
CA THR A 64 -7.27 -6.44 12.81
C THR A 64 -8.66 -6.88 13.22
N PRO A 65 -8.97 -7.00 14.52
CA PRO A 65 -10.34 -7.19 14.96
C PRO A 65 -11.24 -6.09 14.38
N LYS A 66 -12.41 -6.43 13.88
CA LYS A 66 -13.34 -5.44 13.28
C LYS A 66 -13.67 -4.27 14.21
N LEU A 67 -13.67 -4.50 15.52
CA LEU A 67 -13.85 -3.45 16.50
C LEU A 67 -12.73 -2.41 16.49
N MET A 68 -11.50 -2.84 16.14
CA MET A 68 -10.30 -1.99 16.12
C MET A 68 -10.01 -1.39 14.74
N ASP A 69 -10.67 -1.88 13.69
CA ASP A 69 -10.45 -1.44 12.31
C ASP A 69 -10.58 0.09 12.14
N PRO A 70 -11.59 0.77 12.74
CA PRO A 70 -11.69 2.22 12.66
C PRO A 70 -10.46 2.97 13.22
N PHE A 71 -9.70 2.35 14.12
CA PHE A 71 -8.51 2.96 14.74
C PHE A 71 -7.24 2.75 13.89
N THR A 72 -7.25 1.79 12.96
CA THR A 72 -6.08 1.49 12.10
C THR A 72 -6.11 2.23 10.76
N GLY A 73 -7.26 2.79 10.39
CA GLY A 73 -7.48 3.50 9.11
C GLY A 73 -7.55 5.02 9.26
N HIS A 74 -7.77 5.69 8.14
CA HIS A 74 -7.94 7.15 8.07
C HIS A 74 -9.38 7.61 8.37
N GLU A 75 -10.25 6.68 8.72
CA GLU A 75 -11.69 6.93 8.85
C GLU A 75 -12.06 7.56 10.20
N SER A 76 -11.30 7.27 11.25
CA SER A 76 -11.53 7.82 12.59
C SER A 76 -10.55 8.96 12.90
N LYS A 77 -11.07 10.01 13.52
CA LYS A 77 -10.31 11.19 13.93
C LYS A 77 -10.46 11.42 15.42
N GLY A 78 -9.46 12.04 16.03
CA GLY A 78 -9.45 12.42 17.43
C GLY A 78 -8.29 11.81 18.19
N ILE A 79 -8.17 12.17 19.47
CA ILE A 79 -6.99 11.84 20.29
C ILE A 79 -6.76 10.33 20.39
N CYS A 80 -7.80 9.56 20.70
CA CYS A 80 -7.67 8.12 20.92
C CYS A 80 -7.25 7.34 19.64
N PRO A 81 -7.90 7.54 18.46
CA PRO A 81 -7.42 6.95 17.22
C PRO A 81 -5.99 7.35 16.84
N GLU A 82 -5.63 8.61 17.03
CA GLU A 82 -4.29 9.11 16.70
C GLU A 82 -3.19 8.50 17.60
N GLU A 83 -3.46 8.35 18.88
CA GLU A 83 -2.54 7.68 19.81
C GLU A 83 -2.42 6.19 19.49
N TYR A 84 -3.54 5.53 19.21
CA TYR A 84 -3.53 4.13 18.80
C TYR A 84 -2.69 3.94 17.52
N GLN A 85 -2.91 4.78 16.51
CA GLN A 85 -2.16 4.71 15.26
C GLN A 85 -0.65 4.89 15.48
N LYS A 86 -0.23 5.84 16.32
CA LYS A 86 1.18 6.03 16.65
C LYS A 86 1.81 4.76 17.22
N ILE A 87 1.15 4.14 18.20
CA ILE A 87 1.64 2.90 18.82
C ILE A 87 1.65 1.75 17.80
N PHE A 88 0.58 1.63 17.02
CA PHE A 88 0.44 0.59 16.01
C PHE A 88 1.53 0.68 14.94
N PHE A 89 1.77 1.87 14.39
CA PHE A 89 2.80 2.09 13.39
C PHE A 89 4.22 1.94 13.96
N ALA A 90 4.48 2.43 15.17
CA ALA A 90 5.77 2.23 15.83
C ALA A 90 6.07 0.74 16.05
N LYS A 91 5.06 -0.05 16.44
CA LYS A 91 5.20 -1.50 16.61
C LYS A 91 5.41 -2.20 15.27
N ALA A 92 4.64 -1.85 14.25
CA ALA A 92 4.79 -2.40 12.90
C ALA A 92 6.17 -2.07 12.31
N TYR A 93 6.63 -0.83 12.45
CA TYR A 93 7.96 -0.43 12.02
C TYR A 93 9.05 -1.26 12.71
N SER A 94 8.96 -1.39 14.03
CA SER A 94 9.91 -2.21 14.80
C SER A 94 9.98 -3.68 14.34
N LEU A 95 8.85 -4.24 13.88
CA LEU A 95 8.78 -5.63 13.41
C LEU A 95 9.28 -5.80 11.98
N TYR A 96 9.08 -4.81 11.13
CA TYR A 96 9.26 -4.94 9.68
C TYR A 96 10.34 -3.99 9.12
N ALA A 97 11.13 -3.33 9.97
CA ALA A 97 12.17 -2.40 9.55
C ALA A 97 13.06 -2.92 8.40
N PRO A 98 13.58 -4.16 8.43
CA PRO A 98 14.41 -4.64 7.33
C PRO A 98 13.71 -4.65 5.97
N PHE A 99 12.41 -4.99 5.95
CA PHE A 99 11.63 -4.98 4.70
C PHE A 99 11.33 -3.57 4.20
N LEU A 100 11.19 -2.62 5.11
CA LEU A 100 11.03 -1.20 4.78
C LEU A 100 12.32 -0.63 4.22
N GLU A 101 13.47 -0.98 4.80
CA GLU A 101 14.79 -0.60 4.30
C GLU A 101 15.06 -1.17 2.90
N ASP A 102 14.72 -2.45 2.67
CA ASP A 102 14.80 -3.07 1.34
C ASP A 102 13.91 -2.34 0.32
N TYR A 103 12.69 -1.97 0.73
CA TYR A 103 11.79 -1.20 -0.13
C TYR A 103 12.37 0.19 -0.44
N GLU A 104 12.89 0.89 0.55
CA GLU A 104 13.49 2.22 0.35
C GLU A 104 14.70 2.16 -0.58
N SER A 105 15.57 1.16 -0.42
CA SER A 105 16.67 0.92 -1.34
C SER A 105 16.17 0.69 -2.76
N MET A 106 15.15 -0.13 -2.92
CA MET A 106 14.56 -0.44 -4.23
C MET A 106 13.99 0.83 -4.91
N ILE A 107 13.24 1.68 -4.20
CA ILE A 107 12.69 2.89 -4.83
C ILE A 107 13.76 3.91 -5.22
N GLN A 108 14.88 3.94 -4.48
CA GLN A 108 16.05 4.74 -4.82
C GLN A 108 16.77 4.18 -6.05
N ASP A 109 17.04 2.87 -6.08
CA ASP A 109 17.70 2.20 -7.20
C ASP A 109 16.92 2.34 -8.52
N TYR A 110 15.60 2.28 -8.45
CA TYR A 110 14.73 2.52 -9.60
C TYR A 110 14.53 4.00 -9.93
N ASP A 111 15.06 4.93 -9.13
CA ASP A 111 14.86 6.37 -9.32
C ASP A 111 13.38 6.72 -9.56
N MET A 112 12.52 6.16 -8.71
CA MET A 112 11.06 6.14 -8.92
C MET A 112 10.47 7.54 -9.10
N GLU A 113 10.95 8.52 -8.36
CA GLU A 113 10.47 9.89 -8.47
C GLU A 113 10.68 10.45 -9.88
N ASN A 114 11.88 10.30 -10.43
CA ASN A 114 12.19 10.76 -11.79
C ASN A 114 11.49 9.91 -12.85
N GLN A 115 11.31 8.62 -12.64
CA GLN A 115 10.53 7.77 -13.54
C GLN A 115 9.06 8.21 -13.63
N ILE A 116 8.43 8.56 -12.50
CA ILE A 116 7.07 9.10 -12.47
C ILE A 116 7.02 10.42 -13.23
N LYS A 117 7.92 11.36 -12.95
CA LYS A 117 7.99 12.66 -13.62
C LYS A 117 8.19 12.52 -15.14
N ARG A 118 9.11 11.64 -15.57
CA ARG A 118 9.34 11.35 -17.01
C ARG A 118 8.08 10.76 -17.66
N TYR A 119 7.39 9.85 -16.98
CA TYR A 119 6.15 9.29 -17.49
C TYR A 119 5.07 10.36 -17.65
N VAL A 120 4.85 11.22 -16.65
CA VAL A 120 3.91 12.34 -16.73
C VAL A 120 4.26 13.28 -17.87
N GLN A 121 5.53 13.63 -18.01
CA GLN A 121 6.01 14.48 -19.09
C GLN A 121 5.71 13.89 -20.48
N SER A 122 5.81 12.56 -20.64
CA SER A 122 5.48 11.88 -21.90
C SER A 122 4.01 11.95 -22.29
N LEU A 123 3.13 12.26 -21.34
CA LEU A 123 1.68 12.38 -21.54
C LEU A 123 1.23 13.83 -21.77
N ARG A 124 2.09 14.83 -21.55
CA ARG A 124 1.77 16.24 -21.78
C ARG A 124 1.40 16.49 -23.25
N GLY A 125 0.40 17.33 -23.45
CA GLY A 125 -0.20 17.55 -24.78
C GLY A 125 -1.18 16.45 -25.26
N ARG A 126 -1.26 15.30 -24.55
CA ARG A 126 -2.22 14.22 -24.86
C ARG A 126 -3.35 14.12 -23.82
N LYS A 127 -3.16 14.70 -22.66
CA LYS A 127 -4.09 14.70 -21.53
C LYS A 127 -4.18 16.08 -20.93
N GLU A 128 -5.27 16.34 -20.23
CA GLU A 128 -5.48 17.61 -19.52
C GLU A 128 -4.45 17.79 -18.41
N GLU A 129 -3.86 18.96 -18.31
CA GLU A 129 -2.84 19.31 -17.30
C GLU A 129 -3.33 19.08 -15.86
N ARG A 130 -4.61 19.37 -15.57
CA ARG A 130 -5.19 19.13 -14.25
C ARG A 130 -5.14 17.65 -13.86
N VAL A 131 -5.48 16.77 -14.81
CA VAL A 131 -5.46 15.32 -14.60
C VAL A 131 -4.03 14.81 -14.42
N LEU A 132 -3.09 15.33 -15.20
CA LEU A 132 -1.67 14.96 -15.10
C LEU A 132 -1.08 15.38 -13.75
N ASN A 133 -1.35 16.60 -13.30
CA ASN A 133 -0.85 17.11 -12.03
C ASN A 133 -1.47 16.35 -10.83
N GLN A 134 -2.73 15.94 -10.91
CA GLN A 134 -3.34 15.10 -9.89
C GLN A 134 -2.70 13.72 -9.89
N PHE A 135 -2.54 13.10 -11.06
CA PHE A 135 -1.90 11.80 -11.20
C PHE A 135 -0.47 11.80 -10.66
N GLU A 136 0.32 12.85 -10.97
CA GLU A 136 1.69 12.98 -10.47
C GLU A 136 1.74 13.02 -8.94
N ARG A 137 0.91 13.85 -8.32
CA ARG A 137 0.82 13.93 -6.85
C ARG A 137 0.42 12.59 -6.22
N ASP A 138 -0.61 11.96 -6.77
CA ASP A 138 -1.08 10.67 -6.28
C ASP A 138 0.00 9.58 -6.43
N ALA A 139 0.66 9.55 -7.58
CA ALA A 139 1.73 8.58 -7.83
C ALA A 139 2.92 8.80 -6.89
N LEU A 140 3.40 10.04 -6.74
CA LEU A 140 4.49 10.36 -5.82
C LEU A 140 4.12 10.02 -4.36
N SER A 141 2.87 10.25 -3.96
CA SER A 141 2.39 9.88 -2.64
C SER A 141 2.38 8.36 -2.40
N GLU A 142 2.08 7.56 -3.42
CA GLU A 142 2.06 6.08 -3.32
C GLU A 142 3.46 5.46 -3.33
N TRP A 143 4.46 6.16 -3.85
CA TRP A 143 5.82 5.67 -3.99
C TRP A 143 6.85 6.36 -3.09
N LYS A 144 6.38 7.12 -2.10
CA LYS A 144 7.27 7.75 -1.12
C LYS A 144 7.81 6.74 -0.10
N SER A 145 8.90 7.13 0.58
CA SER A 145 9.40 6.47 1.80
C SER A 145 8.36 6.48 2.92
N ILE A 146 8.48 5.51 3.83
CA ILE A 146 7.61 5.31 5.00
C ILE A 146 8.21 6.02 6.23
#